data_494be180d450e3947e06b81086c9ae32
#
_entry.id   494be180d450e3947e06b81086c9ae32
#
_cell.length_a   1.000
_cell.length_b   1.000
_cell.length_c   1.000
_cell.angle_alpha   90.00
_cell.angle_beta   90.00
_cell.angle_gamma   90.00
#
_symmetry.space_group_name_H-M   'P 1'
#
loop_
_entity.id
_entity.type
_entity.pdbx_description
1 polymer ?
#
loop_
_entity_poly.entity_id
_entity_poly.type
_entity_poly.pdbx_seq_one_letter_code
_entity_poly.pdbx_strand_id
1 'polypeptide(L)'
;MRLIKFLFALTLSGICLAQMPGPTTRVLAIGRLTSGTTREKITPVMQKEVRDTVRLYLSGKLDQWFVRRDQSGVVFLLNVTSVEEAHALLEKLPLGEAKLMEFDLIPLGPLAPLGLLLQDGAEAGKPR
;
A
#
# COMPACT_ATOMS: atom_id res chain seq x y z
N MET A 1 46.27 9.19 45.91
CA MET A 1 45.11 8.30 45.69
C MET A 1 44.20 8.93 44.67
N ARG A 2 44.19 8.39 43.45
CA ARG A 2 43.28 8.85 42.41
C ARG A 2 42.09 7.90 42.35
N LEU A 3 40.91 8.40 42.72
CA LEU A 3 39.66 7.68 42.61
C LEU A 3 39.21 7.72 41.12
N ILE A 4 39.30 6.60 40.46
CA ILE A 4 38.74 6.44 39.07
C ILE A 4 37.27 6.13 39.25
N LYS A 5 36.42 7.14 38.92
CA LYS A 5 34.98 6.93 38.80
C LYS A 5 34.71 6.28 37.43
N PHE A 6 34.43 5.00 37.44
CA PHE A 6 33.85 4.31 36.28
C PHE A 6 32.40 4.79 36.10
N LEU A 7 32.18 5.61 35.10
CA LEU A 7 30.85 5.97 34.67
C LEU A 7 30.34 4.85 33.75
N PHE A 8 29.49 3.99 34.30
CA PHE A 8 28.79 2.94 33.53
C PHE A 8 27.70 3.64 32.69
N ALA A 9 27.99 3.93 31.44
CA ALA A 9 26.99 4.40 30.50
C ALA A 9 26.09 3.21 30.08
N LEU A 10 24.91 3.16 30.70
CA LEU A 10 23.86 2.21 30.32
C LEU A 10 23.29 2.64 28.96
N THR A 11 23.81 2.09 27.88
CA THR A 11 23.20 2.26 26.52
C THR A 11 21.94 1.41 26.48
N LEU A 12 20.80 2.08 26.60
CA LEU A 12 19.50 1.49 26.35
C LEU A 12 19.38 1.26 24.84
N SER A 13 19.83 0.09 24.38
CA SER A 13 19.61 -0.34 23.02
C SER A 13 18.11 -0.58 22.82
N GLY A 14 17.43 0.41 22.25
CA GLY A 14 16.06 0.26 21.82
C GLY A 14 16.00 -0.91 20.81
N ILE A 15 15.42 -2.02 21.21
CA ILE A 15 15.05 -3.11 20.31
C ILE A 15 13.95 -2.56 19.42
N CYS A 16 14.34 -2.04 18.25
CA CYS A 16 13.41 -1.80 17.17
C CYS A 16 12.89 -3.17 16.77
N LEU A 17 11.66 -3.50 17.16
CA LEU A 17 10.94 -4.66 16.65
C LEU A 17 10.74 -4.38 15.14
N ALA A 18 11.73 -4.73 14.35
CA ALA A 18 11.60 -4.76 12.92
C ALA A 18 10.47 -5.75 12.61
N GLN A 19 9.32 -5.23 12.21
CA GLN A 19 8.27 -6.06 11.64
C GLN A 19 8.92 -6.81 10.48
N MET A 20 8.98 -8.14 10.57
CA MET A 20 9.44 -8.94 9.44
C MET A 20 8.53 -8.62 8.27
N PRO A 21 9.07 -8.11 7.15
CA PRO A 21 8.24 -7.79 6.01
C PRO A 21 7.63 -9.10 5.50
N GLY A 22 6.34 -9.26 5.73
CA GLY A 22 5.56 -10.32 5.10
C GLY A 22 5.46 -10.07 3.59
N PRO A 23 5.05 -11.09 2.80
CA PRO A 23 4.89 -10.93 1.36
C PRO A 23 3.83 -9.86 1.06
N THR A 24 4.10 -9.00 0.10
CA THR A 24 3.09 -8.10 -0.47
C THR A 24 2.13 -8.94 -1.31
N THR A 25 0.84 -8.86 -1.02
CA THR A 25 -0.21 -9.59 -1.74
C THR A 25 -1.16 -8.67 -2.50
N ARG A 26 -1.18 -7.40 -2.14
CA ARG A 26 -1.98 -6.34 -2.76
C ARG A 26 -1.23 -5.01 -2.65
N VAL A 27 -1.62 -4.06 -3.48
CA VAL A 27 -1.18 -2.67 -3.35
C VAL A 27 -2.41 -1.77 -3.32
N LEU A 28 -2.51 -0.96 -2.27
CA LEU A 28 -3.50 0.12 -2.20
C LEU A 28 -2.91 1.35 -2.88
N ALA A 29 -3.61 1.88 -3.88
CA ALA A 29 -3.24 3.09 -4.59
C ALA A 29 -4.24 4.21 -4.27
N ILE A 30 -3.76 5.28 -3.68
CA ILE A 30 -4.56 6.47 -3.37
C ILE A 30 -4.23 7.54 -4.40
N GLY A 31 -5.14 7.73 -5.35
CA GLY A 31 -4.99 8.69 -6.44
C GLY A 31 -5.50 10.07 -6.04
N ARG A 32 -4.76 11.10 -6.45
CA ARG A 32 -5.16 12.49 -6.36
C ARG A 32 -4.80 13.22 -7.64
N LEU A 33 -5.59 14.24 -7.98
CA LEU A 33 -5.28 15.10 -9.11
C LEU A 33 -4.03 15.92 -8.82
N THR A 34 -3.16 16.05 -9.80
CA THR A 34 -1.97 16.90 -9.70
C THR A 34 -2.35 18.36 -9.67
N SER A 35 -1.50 19.19 -9.06
CA SER A 35 -1.69 20.64 -8.99
C SER A 35 -1.87 21.23 -10.39
N GLY A 36 -2.85 22.12 -10.53
CA GLY A 36 -3.18 22.74 -11.82
C GLY A 36 -3.94 21.85 -12.80
N THR A 37 -4.40 20.66 -12.37
CA THR A 37 -5.33 19.84 -13.16
C THR A 37 -6.73 20.47 -13.12
N THR A 38 -7.26 20.74 -14.31
CA THR A 38 -8.61 21.32 -14.49
C THR A 38 -9.54 20.33 -15.18
N ARG A 39 -10.82 20.61 -15.12
CA ARG A 39 -11.85 19.80 -15.80
C ARG A 39 -11.60 19.71 -17.30
N GLU A 40 -11.18 20.80 -17.93
CA GLU A 40 -10.89 20.89 -19.35
C GLU A 40 -9.75 19.94 -19.76
N LYS A 41 -8.77 19.72 -18.88
CA LYS A 41 -7.66 18.79 -19.10
C LYS A 41 -8.12 17.33 -18.94
N ILE A 42 -9.03 17.06 -18.02
CA ILE A 42 -9.53 15.72 -17.70
C ILE A 42 -10.52 15.23 -18.76
N THR A 43 -11.44 16.08 -19.18
CA THR A 43 -12.56 15.71 -20.05
C THR A 43 -12.14 14.94 -21.30
N PRO A 44 -11.08 15.34 -22.04
CA PRO A 44 -10.69 14.63 -23.27
C PRO A 44 -10.19 13.20 -23.04
N VAL A 45 -9.65 12.90 -21.87
CA VAL A 45 -9.04 11.59 -21.55
C VAL A 45 -9.97 10.69 -20.73
N MET A 46 -11.02 11.24 -20.15
CA MET A 46 -11.86 10.53 -19.16
C MET A 46 -12.52 9.27 -19.73
N GLN A 47 -13.03 9.33 -20.96
CA GLN A 47 -13.69 8.17 -21.56
C GLN A 47 -12.71 6.99 -21.74
N LYS A 48 -11.48 7.29 -22.14
CA LYS A 48 -10.43 6.28 -22.28
C LYS A 48 -9.97 5.79 -20.91
N GLU A 49 -9.83 6.71 -19.94
CA GLU A 49 -9.48 6.38 -18.53
C GLU A 49 -10.44 5.34 -17.95
N VAL A 50 -11.74 5.59 -18.04
CA VAL A 50 -12.77 4.67 -17.53
C VAL A 50 -12.67 3.31 -18.24
N ARG A 51 -12.52 3.30 -19.54
CA ARG A 51 -12.40 2.06 -20.33
C ARG A 51 -11.18 1.24 -19.95
N ASP A 52 -10.03 1.89 -19.78
CA ASP A 52 -8.78 1.21 -19.45
C ASP A 52 -8.77 0.73 -17.99
N THR A 53 -9.39 1.47 -17.09
CA THR A 53 -9.61 1.03 -15.69
C THR A 53 -10.52 -0.21 -15.63
N VAL A 54 -11.61 -0.24 -16.41
CA VAL A 54 -12.46 -1.44 -16.52
C VAL A 54 -11.69 -2.64 -17.08
N ARG A 55 -10.80 -2.42 -18.04
CA ARG A 55 -9.92 -3.48 -18.55
C ARG A 55 -8.99 -4.05 -17.49
N LEU A 56 -8.42 -3.21 -16.61
CA LEU A 56 -7.63 -3.67 -15.47
C LEU A 56 -8.47 -4.54 -14.53
N TYR A 57 -9.72 -4.16 -14.27
CA TYR A 57 -10.64 -4.96 -13.48
C TYR A 57 -10.94 -6.32 -14.13
N LEU A 58 -11.30 -6.33 -15.38
CA LEU A 58 -11.62 -7.57 -16.11
C LEU A 58 -10.40 -8.49 -16.29
N SER A 59 -9.19 -7.95 -16.28
CA SER A 59 -7.95 -8.74 -16.31
C SER A 59 -7.54 -9.30 -14.95
N GLY A 60 -8.27 -8.97 -13.87
CA GLY A 60 -7.96 -9.40 -12.52
C GLY A 60 -6.81 -8.61 -11.85
N LYS A 61 -6.32 -7.55 -12.46
CA LYS A 61 -5.26 -6.69 -11.89
C LYS A 61 -5.79 -5.61 -10.94
N LEU A 62 -7.07 -5.33 -11.01
CA LEU A 62 -7.76 -4.39 -10.14
C LEU A 62 -8.89 -5.14 -9.43
N ASP A 63 -8.81 -5.28 -8.11
CA ASP A 63 -9.83 -5.97 -7.30
C ASP A 63 -11.03 -5.06 -7.00
N GLN A 64 -10.75 -3.82 -6.58
CA GLN A 64 -11.77 -2.85 -6.19
C GLN A 64 -11.30 -1.44 -6.53
N TRP A 65 -12.26 -0.57 -6.83
CA TRP A 65 -12.01 0.86 -7.04
C TRP A 65 -13.13 1.70 -6.47
N PHE A 66 -12.75 2.89 -5.98
CA PHE A 66 -13.67 3.82 -5.35
C PHE A 66 -13.34 5.25 -5.77
N VAL A 67 -14.38 6.09 -5.85
CA VAL A 67 -14.21 7.54 -5.91
C VAL A 67 -14.14 8.08 -4.49
N ARG A 68 -13.20 8.94 -4.20
CA ARG A 68 -13.08 9.61 -2.91
C ARG A 68 -14.26 10.56 -2.67
N ARG A 69 -14.71 10.63 -1.43
CA ARG A 69 -15.79 11.54 -1.01
C ARG A 69 -15.29 12.74 -0.23
N ASP A 70 -14.05 12.70 0.23
CA ASP A 70 -13.40 13.78 0.99
C ASP A 70 -12.74 14.82 0.09
N GLN A 71 -12.27 14.41 -1.08
CA GLN A 71 -11.65 15.27 -2.08
C GLN A 71 -11.67 14.59 -3.46
N SER A 72 -11.25 15.30 -4.49
CA SER A 72 -11.12 14.73 -5.83
C SER A 72 -10.05 13.65 -5.87
N GLY A 73 -10.39 12.48 -6.40
CA GLY A 73 -9.47 11.37 -6.54
C GLY A 73 -10.16 10.01 -6.47
N VAL A 74 -9.33 8.98 -6.50
CA VAL A 74 -9.76 7.58 -6.52
C VAL A 74 -8.95 6.77 -5.53
N VAL A 75 -9.47 5.61 -5.15
CA VAL A 75 -8.74 4.60 -4.40
C VAL A 75 -8.88 3.28 -5.14
N PHE A 76 -7.76 2.64 -5.45
CA PHE A 76 -7.70 1.35 -6.11
C PHE A 76 -7.07 0.31 -5.20
N LEU A 77 -7.64 -0.88 -5.16
CA LEU A 77 -7.00 -2.05 -4.59
C LEU A 77 -6.51 -2.93 -5.74
N LEU A 78 -5.21 -2.96 -5.94
CA LEU A 78 -4.57 -3.67 -7.03
C LEU A 78 -4.13 -5.08 -6.62
N ASN A 79 -4.45 -6.06 -7.45
CA ASN A 79 -4.03 -7.45 -7.30
C ASN A 79 -2.65 -7.64 -7.92
N VAL A 80 -1.65 -7.06 -7.28
CA VAL A 80 -0.24 -7.15 -7.66
C VAL A 80 0.62 -7.35 -6.42
N THR A 81 1.82 -7.85 -6.59
CA THR A 81 2.72 -8.25 -5.50
C THR A 81 3.90 -7.31 -5.31
N SER A 82 3.96 -6.21 -6.06
CA SER A 82 4.99 -5.18 -5.90
C SER A 82 4.47 -3.78 -6.19
N VAL A 83 5.08 -2.81 -5.54
CA VAL A 83 4.80 -1.38 -5.76
C VAL A 83 5.20 -0.96 -7.17
N GLU A 84 6.29 -1.53 -7.70
CA GLU A 84 6.80 -1.26 -9.05
C GLU A 84 5.81 -1.70 -10.12
N GLU A 85 5.20 -2.88 -9.97
CA GLU A 85 4.17 -3.35 -10.88
C GLU A 85 2.92 -2.46 -10.82
N ALA A 86 2.48 -2.08 -9.61
CA ALA A 86 1.37 -1.17 -9.41
C ALA A 86 1.61 0.17 -10.10
N HIS A 87 2.78 0.76 -9.89
CA HIS A 87 3.18 2.01 -10.51
C HIS A 87 3.14 1.92 -12.05
N ALA A 88 3.73 0.88 -12.61
CA ALA A 88 3.75 0.67 -14.06
C ALA A 88 2.35 0.53 -14.68
N LEU A 89 1.41 -0.12 -13.98
CA LEU A 89 0.02 -0.23 -14.44
C LEU A 89 -0.70 1.11 -14.42
N LEU A 90 -0.54 1.88 -13.34
CA LEU A 90 -1.23 3.16 -13.16
C LEU A 90 -0.69 4.26 -14.06
N GLU A 91 0.62 4.26 -14.36
CA GLU A 91 1.20 5.22 -15.30
C GLU A 91 0.76 4.99 -16.76
N LYS A 92 0.28 3.81 -17.11
CA LYS A 92 -0.29 3.51 -18.42
C LYS A 92 -1.73 3.96 -18.57
N LEU A 93 -2.42 4.25 -17.47
CA LEU A 93 -3.75 4.84 -17.53
C LEU A 93 -3.67 6.28 -18.07
N PRO A 94 -4.67 6.74 -18.83
CA PRO A 94 -4.62 8.05 -19.48
C PRO A 94 -4.36 9.23 -18.55
N LEU A 95 -4.93 9.23 -17.34
CA LEU A 95 -4.67 10.29 -16.35
C LEU A 95 -3.24 10.23 -15.78
N GLY A 96 -2.69 9.03 -15.60
CA GLY A 96 -1.31 8.83 -15.20
C GLY A 96 -0.33 9.23 -16.30
N GLU A 97 -0.57 8.78 -17.52
CA GLU A 97 0.24 9.10 -18.71
C GLU A 97 0.28 10.61 -18.99
N ALA A 98 -0.85 11.28 -18.85
CA ALA A 98 -0.95 12.73 -19.00
C ALA A 98 -0.44 13.54 -17.80
N LYS A 99 0.05 12.87 -16.74
CA LYS A 99 0.50 13.50 -15.48
C LYS A 99 -0.59 14.35 -14.79
N LEU A 100 -1.85 14.00 -14.99
CA LEU A 100 -3.00 14.66 -14.36
C LEU A 100 -3.39 14.03 -13.03
N MET A 101 -2.92 12.82 -12.76
CA MET A 101 -3.13 12.09 -11.49
C MET A 101 -1.81 11.47 -11.02
N GLU A 102 -1.62 11.50 -9.72
CA GLU A 102 -0.52 10.83 -9.04
C GLU A 102 -1.06 9.90 -7.95
N PHE A 103 -0.30 8.87 -7.61
CA PHE A 103 -0.72 7.85 -6.67
C PHE A 103 0.28 7.67 -5.54
N ASP A 104 -0.24 7.63 -4.31
CA ASP A 104 0.48 7.08 -3.18
C ASP A 104 0.22 5.56 -3.14
N LEU A 105 1.28 4.77 -3.14
CA LEU A 105 1.22 3.31 -3.21
C LEU A 105 1.60 2.70 -1.87
N ILE A 106 0.70 1.91 -1.32
CA ILE A 106 0.87 1.25 -0.02
C ILE A 106 0.87 -0.27 -0.26
N PRO A 107 2.02 -0.96 -0.07
CA PRO A 107 2.04 -2.41 -0.15
C PRO A 107 1.28 -3.01 1.04
N LEU A 108 0.45 -3.99 0.77
CA LEU A 108 -0.36 -4.70 1.75
C LEU A 108 0.00 -6.18 1.77
N GLY A 109 0.02 -6.74 2.96
CA GLY A 109 0.24 -8.16 3.17
C GLY A 109 -0.80 -8.78 4.09
N PRO A 110 -0.72 -10.09 4.34
CA PRO A 110 -1.60 -10.77 5.30
C PRO A 110 -1.46 -10.17 6.69
N LEU A 111 -2.54 -10.19 7.45
CA LEU A 111 -2.53 -9.76 8.85
C LEU A 111 -1.78 -10.82 9.69
N ALA A 112 -0.47 -10.65 9.84
CA ALA A 112 0.43 -11.60 10.50
C ALA A 112 0.00 -11.98 11.93
N PRO A 113 -0.53 -11.07 12.79
CA PRO A 113 -0.96 -11.43 14.15
C PRO A 113 -2.04 -12.51 14.21
N LEU A 114 -2.84 -12.70 13.16
CA LEU A 114 -3.85 -13.77 13.14
C LEU A 114 -3.23 -15.17 13.20
N GLY A 115 -2.00 -15.35 12.72
CA GLY A 115 -1.27 -16.61 12.81
C GLY A 115 -0.97 -17.03 14.25
N LEU A 116 -0.82 -16.07 15.17
CA LEU A 116 -0.59 -16.34 16.59
C LEU A 116 -1.81 -16.97 17.26
N LEU A 117 -3.02 -16.55 16.90
CA LEU A 117 -4.26 -17.10 17.44
C LEU A 117 -4.47 -18.57 17.03
N LEU A 118 -3.93 -18.98 15.88
CA LEU A 118 -4.01 -20.37 15.42
C LEU A 118 -3.01 -21.28 16.15
N GLN A 119 -1.91 -20.73 16.67
CA GLN A 119 -0.92 -21.50 17.43
C GLN A 119 -1.42 -21.83 18.83
N ASP A 120 -2.12 -20.90 19.49
CA ASP A 120 -2.69 -21.11 20.84
C ASP A 120 -3.80 -22.19 20.83
N GLY A 121 -4.51 -22.35 19.71
CA GLY A 121 -5.53 -23.40 19.56
C GLY A 121 -4.97 -24.82 19.41
N ALA A 122 -3.72 -24.98 18.99
CA ALA A 122 -3.09 -26.28 18.82
C ALA A 122 -2.65 -26.93 20.16
N GLU A 123 -2.39 -26.12 21.20
CA GLU A 123 -2.01 -26.63 22.52
C GLU A 123 -3.23 -27.04 23.38
N ALA A 124 -4.41 -26.48 23.12
CA ALA A 124 -5.63 -26.80 23.87
C ALA A 124 -6.22 -28.20 23.58
N GLY A 125 -5.69 -28.90 22.58
CA GLY A 125 -6.17 -30.21 22.12
C GLY A 125 -5.36 -31.43 22.57
N LYS A 126 -4.37 -31.29 23.46
CA LYS A 126 -3.59 -32.44 23.92
C LYS A 126 -4.32 -33.12 25.10
N PRO A 127 -4.85 -34.35 24.94
CA PRO A 127 -5.47 -35.09 26.05
C PRO A 127 -4.38 -35.44 27.06
N ARG A 128 -4.70 -35.23 28.35
CA ARG A 128 -3.89 -35.69 29.49
C ARG A 128 -3.96 -37.21 29.63
#